data_d174c2e1dedb53fc2ae78dcdd6244e50
#
_entry.id   d174c2e1dedb53fc2ae78dcdd6244e50
#
_cell.length_a   1.000
_cell.length_b   1.000
_cell.length_c   1.000
_cell.angle_alpha   90.00
_cell.angle_beta   90.00
_cell.angle_gamma   90.00
#
_symmetry.space_group_name_H-M   'P 1'
#
loop_
_entity.id
_entity.type
_entity.pdbx_description
1 polymer ?
#
loop_
_entity_poly.entity_id
_entity_poly.type
_entity_poly.pdbx_seq_one_letter_code
_entity_poly.pdbx_strand_id
1 'polypeptide(L)'
;MKLLTLSRAITLSLGAAVAALALPSQAEIRIGSTLAQTGPASFLGDPEAKTLRMLVDDINAKGGVNGEKIKLIMYDDGADANKARTFATRLVEDDEVVAMVGGSTSGSTLAMIPVFEEAEIPFISLAGSIRIVQPVKKWVFKTPHTDRMACRKIFEDMQKRGISKVGIIAGTGGFGKSMHAQCKDVAGDYGIEIVAEETYGPKDADMTPQLTKIAATDGLQAVLNPGFGQGPAIVTRNFAQLGIKVPLYQSHGVASKSFIKLAGDAAEGVRLPAAALLVADKLPDSDPQKKVLVSYRDEFEAKTGQPVSTFGGHAYDALMILVQAMERAGSSDPAAVRDEIEKTHGFIGTGGVFNLSPEDHLGLDLSAFRMLEIKGGDWTLVQ
;
A
#
# COMPACT_ATOMS: atom_id res chain seq x y z
N MET A 1 -30.78 89.42 -42.50
CA MET A 1 -31.88 88.84 -41.74
C MET A 1 -32.06 87.35 -42.11
N LYS A 2 -31.47 86.44 -41.41
CA LYS A 2 -31.87 85.04 -41.33
C LYS A 2 -31.09 84.41 -40.14
N LEU A 3 -31.84 84.04 -39.11
CA LEU A 3 -31.30 83.31 -37.92
C LEU A 3 -30.94 81.91 -38.35
N LEU A 4 -29.76 81.47 -37.96
CA LEU A 4 -29.36 80.08 -38.01
C LEU A 4 -29.36 79.54 -36.60
N THR A 5 -30.26 78.62 -36.35
CA THR A 5 -30.41 77.83 -35.12
C THR A 5 -29.41 76.68 -35.15
N LEU A 6 -28.43 76.67 -34.18
CA LEU A 6 -27.51 75.59 -33.98
C LEU A 6 -28.14 74.51 -33.08
N SER A 7 -28.39 73.35 -33.66
CA SER A 7 -28.87 72.17 -32.94
C SER A 7 -27.67 71.41 -32.39
N ARG A 8 -27.54 71.32 -31.05
CA ARG A 8 -26.51 70.50 -30.37
C ARG A 8 -27.07 69.11 -30.25
N ALA A 9 -26.48 68.16 -30.99
CA ALA A 9 -26.69 66.74 -30.78
C ALA A 9 -25.80 66.24 -29.62
N ILE A 10 -26.41 65.84 -28.55
CA ILE A 10 -25.73 65.16 -27.41
C ILE A 10 -25.67 63.68 -27.74
N THR A 11 -24.48 63.18 -28.06
CA THR A 11 -24.22 61.76 -28.24
C THR A 11 -23.96 61.11 -26.87
N LEU A 12 -24.93 60.38 -26.34
CA LEU A 12 -24.74 59.50 -25.18
C LEU A 12 -23.95 58.28 -25.64
N SER A 13 -22.68 58.20 -25.31
CA SER A 13 -21.91 56.97 -25.41
C SER A 13 -22.19 56.08 -24.22
N LEU A 14 -22.99 55.03 -24.46
CA LEU A 14 -23.22 53.93 -23.52
C LEU A 14 -21.98 53.07 -23.45
N GLY A 15 -21.09 53.30 -22.45
CA GLY A 15 -19.97 52.43 -22.13
C GLY A 15 -20.50 51.14 -21.52
N ALA A 16 -20.58 50.06 -22.31
CA ALA A 16 -20.81 48.74 -21.79
C ALA A 16 -19.57 48.29 -21.05
N ALA A 17 -19.55 48.35 -19.72
CA ALA A 17 -18.59 47.72 -18.87
C ALA A 17 -18.80 46.20 -18.94
N VAL A 18 -18.01 45.50 -19.76
CA VAL A 18 -17.90 44.06 -19.72
C VAL A 18 -17.11 43.74 -18.44
N ALA A 19 -17.83 43.46 -17.36
CA ALA A 19 -17.27 42.81 -16.19
C ALA A 19 -16.89 41.40 -16.65
N ALA A 20 -15.62 41.18 -16.98
CA ALA A 20 -15.05 39.86 -17.12
C ALA A 20 -15.24 39.20 -15.76
N LEU A 21 -16.23 38.32 -15.63
CA LEU A 21 -16.33 37.35 -14.55
C LEU A 21 -15.09 36.45 -14.66
N ALA A 22 -14.01 36.85 -14.00
CA ALA A 22 -12.92 35.94 -13.71
C ALA A 22 -13.56 34.80 -12.91
N LEU A 23 -13.87 33.69 -13.59
CA LEU A 23 -14.17 32.45 -12.89
C LEU A 23 -12.97 32.21 -11.98
N PRO A 24 -13.16 32.05 -10.66
CA PRO A 24 -12.06 31.69 -9.80
C PRO A 24 -11.43 30.45 -10.38
N SER A 25 -10.15 30.50 -10.72
CA SER A 25 -9.35 29.30 -10.99
C SER A 25 -9.56 28.44 -9.76
N GLN A 26 -10.32 27.37 -9.92
CA GLN A 26 -10.55 26.46 -8.81
C GLN A 26 -9.17 25.89 -8.47
N ALA A 27 -8.63 26.22 -7.31
CA ALA A 27 -7.36 25.71 -6.86
C ALA A 27 -7.44 24.19 -6.90
N GLU A 28 -6.42 23.55 -7.46
CA GLU A 28 -6.33 22.09 -7.53
C GLU A 28 -5.43 21.59 -6.42
N ILE A 29 -5.89 20.59 -5.66
CA ILE A 29 -5.07 19.87 -4.68
C ILE A 29 -4.20 18.88 -5.44
N ARG A 30 -2.90 19.13 -5.55
CA ARG A 30 -1.96 18.26 -6.27
C ARG A 30 -1.45 17.17 -5.35
N ILE A 31 -1.85 15.92 -5.61
CA ILE A 31 -1.39 14.73 -4.88
C ILE A 31 -0.46 13.95 -5.79
N GLY A 32 0.77 13.72 -5.32
CA GLY A 32 1.78 12.92 -6.01
C GLY A 32 1.61 11.43 -5.75
N SER A 33 2.02 10.62 -6.73
CA SER A 33 2.11 9.18 -6.60
C SER A 33 3.25 8.62 -7.44
N THR A 34 4.04 7.71 -6.85
CA THR A 34 5.05 6.94 -7.57
C THR A 34 4.83 5.47 -7.23
N LEU A 35 4.53 4.65 -8.24
CA LEU A 35 4.09 3.27 -8.07
C LEU A 35 4.81 2.34 -9.05
N ALA A 36 4.94 1.08 -8.70
CA ALA A 36 5.47 0.05 -9.58
C ALA A 36 4.34 -0.50 -10.50
N GLN A 37 3.83 0.32 -11.43
CA GLN A 37 2.73 -0.07 -12.32
C GLN A 37 3.16 -1.10 -13.36
N THR A 38 4.45 -1.10 -13.72
CA THR A 38 5.07 -2.07 -14.64
C THR A 38 6.19 -2.85 -13.95
N GLY A 39 6.75 -3.85 -14.66
CA GLY A 39 7.87 -4.66 -14.16
C GLY A 39 7.48 -5.71 -13.12
N PRO A 40 8.47 -6.23 -12.35
CA PRO A 40 8.28 -7.41 -11.51
C PRO A 40 7.38 -7.20 -10.29
N ALA A 41 7.07 -5.95 -9.96
CA ALA A 41 6.18 -5.60 -8.85
C ALA A 41 4.84 -4.99 -9.31
N SER A 42 4.48 -5.15 -10.58
CA SER A 42 3.23 -4.59 -11.13
C SER A 42 1.96 -5.12 -10.45
N PHE A 43 2.01 -6.33 -9.88
CA PHE A 43 0.90 -6.88 -9.08
C PHE A 43 0.62 -6.08 -7.79
N LEU A 44 1.58 -5.24 -7.33
CA LEU A 44 1.39 -4.24 -6.27
C LEU A 44 0.84 -2.94 -6.88
N GLY A 45 1.61 -2.34 -7.78
CA GLY A 45 1.38 -0.99 -8.26
C GLY A 45 0.18 -0.83 -9.20
N ASP A 46 -0.20 -1.86 -9.98
CA ASP A 46 -1.37 -1.75 -10.86
C ASP A 46 -2.69 -1.63 -10.08
N PRO A 47 -3.02 -2.48 -9.09
CA PRO A 47 -4.22 -2.29 -8.28
C PRO A 47 -4.16 -1.01 -7.41
N GLU A 48 -2.97 -0.59 -6.92
CA GLU A 48 -2.80 0.68 -6.23
C GLU A 48 -3.16 1.86 -7.12
N ALA A 49 -2.62 1.91 -8.35
CA ALA A 49 -2.90 2.96 -9.32
C ALA A 49 -4.37 3.03 -9.73
N LYS A 50 -5.01 1.87 -9.97
CA LYS A 50 -6.43 1.79 -10.29
C LYS A 50 -7.30 2.30 -9.15
N THR A 51 -6.97 1.92 -7.91
CA THR A 51 -7.68 2.39 -6.73
C THR A 51 -7.56 3.90 -6.55
N LEU A 52 -6.35 4.47 -6.67
CA LEU A 52 -6.16 5.92 -6.53
C LEU A 52 -6.94 6.69 -7.59
N ARG A 53 -6.90 6.26 -8.87
CA ARG A 53 -7.67 6.90 -9.94
C ARG A 53 -9.17 6.83 -9.67
N MET A 54 -9.68 5.64 -9.35
CA MET A 54 -11.09 5.41 -9.04
C MET A 54 -11.59 6.33 -7.93
N LEU A 55 -10.86 6.40 -6.82
CA LEU A 55 -11.24 7.23 -5.67
C LEU A 55 -11.16 8.72 -5.98
N VAL A 56 -10.12 9.17 -6.69
CA VAL A 56 -9.98 10.57 -7.09
C VAL A 56 -11.13 11.00 -8.02
N ASP A 57 -11.51 10.16 -8.98
CA ASP A 57 -12.65 10.42 -9.85
C ASP A 57 -13.94 10.57 -9.05
N ASP A 58 -14.18 9.68 -8.08
CA ASP A 58 -15.39 9.71 -7.24
C ASP A 58 -15.41 10.92 -6.29
N ILE A 59 -14.29 11.25 -5.67
CA ILE A 59 -14.15 12.42 -4.80
C ILE A 59 -14.40 13.69 -5.62
N ASN A 60 -13.79 13.76 -6.80
CA ASN A 60 -13.95 14.89 -7.71
C ASN A 60 -15.38 15.02 -8.23
N ALA A 61 -16.07 13.93 -8.53
CA ALA A 61 -17.47 13.93 -8.93
C ALA A 61 -18.39 14.50 -7.83
N LYS A 62 -18.03 14.28 -6.55
CA LYS A 62 -18.77 14.78 -5.38
C LYS A 62 -18.42 16.22 -4.97
N GLY A 63 -17.54 16.91 -5.69
CA GLY A 63 -17.16 18.30 -5.42
C GLY A 63 -15.71 18.50 -4.98
N GLY A 64 -14.92 17.43 -4.83
CA GLY A 64 -13.54 17.50 -4.35
C GLY A 64 -13.44 17.51 -2.83
N VAL A 65 -12.30 17.95 -2.31
CA VAL A 65 -12.03 18.11 -0.88
C VAL A 65 -12.11 19.59 -0.54
N ASN A 66 -12.93 19.96 0.45
CA ASN A 66 -13.21 21.36 0.80
C ASN A 66 -13.62 22.26 -0.41
N GLY A 67 -14.22 21.66 -1.45
CA GLY A 67 -14.62 22.36 -2.69
C GLY A 67 -13.52 22.44 -3.75
N GLU A 68 -12.33 21.94 -3.51
CA GLU A 68 -11.22 21.89 -4.46
C GLU A 68 -11.05 20.49 -5.06
N LYS A 69 -10.77 20.43 -6.38
CA LYS A 69 -10.55 19.15 -7.07
C LYS A 69 -9.17 18.60 -6.80
N ILE A 70 -9.08 17.27 -6.67
CA ILE A 70 -7.78 16.58 -6.60
C ILE A 70 -7.24 16.42 -8.03
N LYS A 71 -5.97 16.79 -8.22
CA LYS A 71 -5.16 16.45 -9.38
C LYS A 71 -4.14 15.40 -8.97
N LEU A 72 -4.38 14.16 -9.39
CA LEU A 72 -3.46 13.05 -9.15
C LEU A 72 -2.35 13.04 -10.20
N ILE A 73 -1.08 13.18 -9.77
CA ILE A 73 0.10 13.14 -10.62
C ILE A 73 0.85 11.85 -10.31
N MET A 74 0.91 10.95 -11.30
CA MET A 74 1.36 9.58 -11.07
C MET A 74 2.50 9.19 -12.01
N TYR A 75 3.59 8.66 -11.44
CA TYR A 75 4.75 8.11 -12.16
C TYR A 75 4.91 6.62 -11.92
N ASP A 76 5.47 5.92 -12.92
CA ASP A 76 5.79 4.49 -12.86
C ASP A 76 7.29 4.27 -12.65
N ASP A 77 7.66 3.82 -11.44
CA ASP A 77 9.06 3.52 -11.10
C ASP A 77 9.51 2.12 -11.53
N GLY A 78 8.59 1.23 -11.91
CA GLY A 78 8.89 -0.16 -12.25
C GLY A 78 9.59 -0.95 -11.14
N ALA A 79 9.43 -0.53 -9.87
CA ALA A 79 10.14 -1.02 -8.68
C ALA A 79 11.65 -0.70 -8.64
N ASP A 80 12.09 0.31 -9.39
CA ASP A 80 13.45 0.84 -9.35
C ASP A 80 13.56 1.99 -8.34
N ALA A 81 14.37 1.78 -7.29
CA ALA A 81 14.54 2.75 -6.20
C ALA A 81 15.14 4.09 -6.68
N ASN A 82 16.00 4.09 -7.72
CA ASN A 82 16.61 5.32 -8.25
C ASN A 82 15.58 6.11 -9.05
N LYS A 83 14.77 5.43 -9.89
CA LYS A 83 13.65 6.07 -10.59
C LYS A 83 12.64 6.64 -9.59
N ALA A 84 12.29 5.89 -8.55
CA ALA A 84 11.39 6.34 -7.50
C ALA A 84 11.88 7.65 -6.87
N ARG A 85 13.17 7.72 -6.49
CA ARG A 85 13.78 8.95 -5.96
C ARG A 85 13.73 10.11 -6.96
N THR A 86 14.07 9.86 -8.24
CA THR A 86 14.02 10.89 -9.28
C THR A 86 12.60 11.44 -9.45
N PHE A 87 11.59 10.56 -9.46
CA PHE A 87 10.20 10.99 -9.56
C PHE A 87 9.71 11.70 -8.30
N ALA A 88 10.19 11.31 -7.11
CA ALA A 88 9.89 12.05 -5.88
C ALA A 88 10.41 13.50 -5.95
N THR A 89 11.66 13.70 -6.40
CA THR A 89 12.22 15.02 -6.61
C THR A 89 11.37 15.83 -7.61
N ARG A 90 10.99 15.22 -8.72
CA ARG A 90 10.13 15.87 -9.72
C ARG A 90 8.74 16.24 -9.18
N LEU A 91 8.11 15.35 -8.41
CA LEU A 91 6.81 15.63 -7.78
C LEU A 91 6.88 16.86 -6.86
N VAL A 92 8.00 17.02 -6.15
CA VAL A 92 8.22 18.14 -5.23
C VAL A 92 8.56 19.42 -6.00
N GLU A 93 9.57 19.38 -6.90
CA GLU A 93 10.17 20.57 -7.50
C GLU A 93 9.42 21.08 -8.73
N ASP A 94 8.91 20.19 -9.59
CA ASP A 94 8.26 20.55 -10.86
C ASP A 94 6.72 20.51 -10.75
N ASP A 95 6.20 19.50 -10.07
CA ASP A 95 4.75 19.26 -9.99
C ASP A 95 4.10 19.92 -8.77
N GLU A 96 4.91 20.41 -7.81
CA GLU A 96 4.47 21.16 -6.61
C GLU A 96 3.36 20.45 -5.84
N VAL A 97 3.53 19.15 -5.55
CA VAL A 97 2.54 18.37 -4.83
C VAL A 97 2.51 18.74 -3.35
N VAL A 98 1.32 18.71 -2.75
CA VAL A 98 1.10 19.02 -1.33
C VAL A 98 1.07 17.77 -0.44
N ALA A 99 0.96 16.60 -1.04
CA ALA A 99 0.99 15.30 -0.36
C ALA A 99 1.42 14.19 -1.34
N MET A 100 1.91 13.09 -0.79
CA MET A 100 2.33 11.91 -1.54
C MET A 100 1.64 10.65 -1.00
N VAL A 101 1.04 9.86 -1.90
CA VAL A 101 0.53 8.50 -1.61
C VAL A 101 1.17 7.54 -2.60
N GLY A 102 2.00 6.60 -2.14
CA GLY A 102 2.66 5.70 -3.08
C GLY A 102 3.83 4.93 -2.49
N GLY A 103 4.77 4.54 -3.35
CA GLY A 103 5.89 3.71 -2.96
C GLY A 103 5.47 2.26 -2.76
N SER A 104 5.10 1.58 -3.85
CA SER A 104 4.63 0.18 -3.83
C SER A 104 5.62 -0.78 -3.16
N THR A 105 6.93 -0.51 -3.26
CA THR A 105 7.97 -1.37 -2.69
C THR A 105 8.73 -0.67 -1.57
N SER A 106 9.20 -1.46 -0.58
CA SER A 106 10.02 -0.93 0.51
C SER A 106 11.33 -0.28 0.02
N GLY A 107 11.90 -0.78 -1.08
CA GLY A 107 13.09 -0.19 -1.69
C GLY A 107 12.82 1.20 -2.27
N SER A 108 11.75 1.34 -3.06
CA SER A 108 11.31 2.63 -3.62
C SER A 108 10.94 3.62 -2.52
N THR A 109 10.14 3.19 -1.54
CA THR A 109 9.75 4.06 -0.40
C THR A 109 10.96 4.60 0.35
N LEU A 110 11.89 3.72 0.76
CA LEU A 110 13.07 4.15 1.52
C LEU A 110 13.97 5.12 0.74
N ALA A 111 14.00 5.02 -0.59
CA ALA A 111 14.73 5.96 -1.44
C ALA A 111 14.06 7.33 -1.57
N MET A 112 12.72 7.38 -1.46
CA MET A 112 11.93 8.62 -1.55
C MET A 112 11.83 9.39 -0.23
N ILE A 113 11.91 8.71 0.92
CA ILE A 113 11.76 9.31 2.25
C ILE A 113 12.57 10.59 2.43
N PRO A 114 13.89 10.64 2.12
CA PRO A 114 14.67 11.85 2.34
C PRO A 114 14.15 13.06 1.57
N VAL A 115 13.57 12.85 0.36
CA VAL A 115 13.03 13.94 -0.47
C VAL A 115 11.81 14.57 0.19
N PHE A 116 10.86 13.76 0.68
CA PHE A 116 9.64 14.27 1.31
C PHE A 116 9.86 14.80 2.73
N GLU A 117 10.81 14.21 3.49
CA GLU A 117 11.23 14.76 4.79
C GLU A 117 11.87 16.15 4.65
N GLU A 118 12.75 16.35 3.64
CA GLU A 118 13.38 17.63 3.35
C GLU A 118 12.39 18.68 2.84
N ALA A 119 11.45 18.26 2.00
CA ALA A 119 10.41 19.14 1.44
C ALA A 119 9.27 19.46 2.42
N GLU A 120 9.24 18.81 3.59
CA GLU A 120 8.16 18.93 4.58
C GLU A 120 6.77 18.62 4.01
N ILE A 121 6.67 17.56 3.19
CA ILE A 121 5.44 17.10 2.54
C ILE A 121 5.02 15.74 3.11
N PRO A 122 3.77 15.55 3.57
CA PRO A 122 3.29 14.28 4.11
C PRO A 122 3.32 13.19 3.03
N PHE A 123 3.97 12.09 3.37
CA PHE A 123 4.13 10.90 2.54
C PHE A 123 3.50 9.68 3.20
N ILE A 124 2.40 9.15 2.63
CA ILE A 124 1.77 7.91 3.08
C ILE A 124 2.23 6.77 2.17
N SER A 125 3.09 5.92 2.70
CA SER A 125 3.69 4.79 1.97
C SER A 125 2.76 3.59 1.86
N LEU A 126 2.83 2.88 0.73
CA LEU A 126 2.11 1.64 0.43
C LEU A 126 2.99 0.38 0.58
N ALA A 127 4.13 0.48 1.28
CA ALA A 127 5.09 -0.61 1.42
C ALA A 127 5.15 -1.23 2.83
N GLY A 128 5.58 -2.50 2.92
CA GLY A 128 5.45 -3.33 4.12
C GLY A 128 6.55 -3.21 5.17
N SER A 129 7.73 -2.60 4.90
CA SER A 129 8.84 -2.57 5.86
C SER A 129 8.55 -1.70 7.08
N ILE A 130 8.85 -2.20 8.29
CA ILE A 130 8.80 -1.42 9.53
C ILE A 130 9.78 -0.24 9.52
N ARG A 131 10.90 -0.35 8.78
CA ARG A 131 11.92 0.69 8.66
C ARG A 131 11.39 2.02 8.07
N ILE A 132 10.23 1.98 7.45
CA ILE A 132 9.56 3.17 6.91
C ILE A 132 9.12 4.09 8.05
N VAL A 133 8.58 3.52 9.13
CA VAL A 133 8.02 4.26 10.27
C VAL A 133 8.77 4.03 11.59
N GLN A 134 9.79 3.18 11.62
CA GLN A 134 10.63 2.99 12.80
C GLN A 134 12.10 3.15 12.45
N PRO A 135 12.81 4.13 13.08
CA PRO A 135 12.24 5.14 13.97
C PRO A 135 11.20 6.02 13.26
N VAL A 136 10.29 6.61 14.01
CA VAL A 136 9.29 7.54 13.45
C VAL A 136 9.99 8.68 12.70
N LYS A 137 9.44 9.04 11.56
CA LYS A 137 9.87 10.16 10.71
C LYS A 137 8.73 11.15 10.63
N LYS A 138 9.04 12.42 10.77
CA LYS A 138 8.02 13.47 10.94
C LYS A 138 6.97 13.50 9.84
N TRP A 139 7.38 13.28 8.59
CA TRP A 139 6.51 13.45 7.42
C TRP A 139 6.07 12.13 6.77
N VAL A 140 6.48 10.97 7.33
CA VAL A 140 6.26 9.65 6.72
C VAL A 140 5.32 8.79 7.53
N PHE A 141 4.25 8.35 6.87
CA PHE A 141 3.22 7.44 7.36
C PHE A 141 3.14 6.20 6.49
N LYS A 142 2.37 5.21 6.88
CA LYS A 142 2.08 4.04 6.02
C LYS A 142 0.76 3.39 6.38
N THR A 143 0.17 2.68 5.42
CA THR A 143 -1.07 1.91 5.65
C THR A 143 -0.88 0.39 5.62
N PRO A 144 0.09 -0.21 4.90
CA PRO A 144 0.31 -1.65 4.99
C PRO A 144 0.80 -2.08 6.37
N HIS A 145 0.39 -3.25 6.81
CA HIS A 145 0.96 -3.92 7.97
C HIS A 145 2.49 -4.04 7.85
N THR A 146 3.20 -4.06 8.97
CA THR A 146 4.65 -4.22 8.94
C THR A 146 5.07 -5.67 8.75
N ASP A 147 6.26 -5.85 8.21
CA ASP A 147 6.97 -7.12 8.16
C ASP A 147 7.17 -7.75 9.54
N ARG A 148 7.43 -6.93 10.60
CA ARG A 148 7.47 -7.40 12.00
C ARG A 148 6.14 -7.98 12.46
N MET A 149 5.02 -7.32 12.16
CA MET A 149 3.68 -7.82 12.45
C MET A 149 3.42 -9.15 11.72
N ALA A 150 3.86 -9.25 10.46
CA ALA A 150 3.72 -10.48 9.68
C ALA A 150 4.49 -11.64 10.31
N CYS A 151 5.75 -11.42 10.75
CA CYS A 151 6.52 -12.45 11.45
C CYS A 151 5.82 -12.90 12.73
N ARG A 152 5.36 -11.95 13.56
CA ARG A 152 4.62 -12.25 14.79
C ARG A 152 3.36 -13.07 14.51
N LYS A 153 2.57 -12.68 13.50
CA LYS A 153 1.33 -13.40 13.14
C LYS A 153 1.59 -14.81 12.65
N ILE A 154 2.65 -15.01 11.85
CA ILE A 154 3.08 -16.31 11.38
C ILE A 154 3.54 -17.18 12.58
N PHE A 155 4.34 -16.61 13.46
CA PHE A 155 4.86 -17.35 14.62
C PHE A 155 3.78 -17.67 15.66
N GLU A 156 2.76 -16.84 15.82
CA GLU A 156 1.56 -17.20 16.58
C GLU A 156 0.86 -18.46 16.02
N ASP A 157 0.68 -18.55 14.69
CA ASP A 157 0.10 -19.72 14.05
C ASP A 157 1.01 -20.95 14.20
N MET A 158 2.29 -20.79 14.01
CA MET A 158 3.28 -21.83 14.19
C MET A 158 3.28 -22.38 15.63
N GLN A 159 3.28 -21.51 16.63
CA GLN A 159 3.23 -21.86 18.05
C GLN A 159 1.97 -22.67 18.37
N LYS A 160 0.79 -22.24 17.90
CA LYS A 160 -0.47 -22.99 18.07
C LYS A 160 -0.43 -24.39 17.46
N ARG A 161 0.42 -24.59 16.45
CA ARG A 161 0.61 -25.87 15.76
C ARG A 161 1.77 -26.71 16.29
N GLY A 162 2.44 -26.25 17.36
CA GLY A 162 3.59 -26.96 17.95
C GLY A 162 4.85 -26.91 17.09
N ILE A 163 4.97 -25.95 16.16
CA ILE A 163 6.12 -25.73 15.30
C ILE A 163 7.10 -24.81 16.03
N SER A 164 8.35 -25.24 16.17
CA SER A 164 9.42 -24.49 16.84
C SER A 164 10.71 -24.39 16.03
N LYS A 165 10.89 -25.21 14.97
CA LYS A 165 12.10 -25.21 14.13
C LYS A 165 11.77 -24.83 12.70
N VAL A 166 12.29 -23.70 12.25
CA VAL A 166 11.89 -23.06 11.00
C VAL A 166 13.11 -22.78 10.11
N GLY A 167 13.02 -23.18 8.84
CA GLY A 167 13.94 -22.73 7.79
C GLY A 167 13.41 -21.45 7.13
N ILE A 168 14.27 -20.51 6.82
CA ILE A 168 13.92 -19.28 6.10
C ILE A 168 14.58 -19.28 4.72
N ILE A 169 13.79 -18.97 3.67
CA ILE A 169 14.29 -18.66 2.34
C ILE A 169 13.83 -17.27 1.94
N ALA A 170 14.71 -16.25 1.97
CA ALA A 170 14.33 -14.85 1.85
C ALA A 170 14.76 -14.21 0.53
N GLY A 171 13.90 -13.38 -0.04
CA GLY A 171 14.27 -12.51 -1.16
C GLY A 171 15.29 -11.44 -0.74
N THR A 172 16.28 -11.13 -1.60
CA THR A 172 17.34 -10.14 -1.32
C THR A 172 16.94 -8.69 -1.59
N GLY A 173 15.71 -8.42 -2.01
CA GLY A 173 15.16 -7.06 -2.14
C GLY A 173 14.93 -6.38 -0.79
N GLY A 174 14.59 -5.08 -0.81
CA GLY A 174 14.42 -4.27 0.41
C GLY A 174 13.42 -4.85 1.42
N PHE A 175 12.27 -5.34 0.94
CA PHE A 175 11.26 -5.99 1.80
C PHE A 175 11.73 -7.34 2.35
N GLY A 176 12.27 -8.23 1.48
CA GLY A 176 12.71 -9.56 1.92
C GLY A 176 13.81 -9.49 2.98
N LYS A 177 14.82 -8.63 2.78
CA LYS A 177 15.86 -8.36 3.78
C LYS A 177 15.29 -7.81 5.10
N SER A 178 14.34 -6.87 5.01
CA SER A 178 13.72 -6.29 6.20
C SER A 178 12.94 -7.35 6.98
N MET A 179 12.04 -8.09 6.32
CA MET A 179 11.24 -9.12 6.97
C MET A 179 12.10 -10.25 7.53
N HIS A 180 13.15 -10.68 6.80
CA HIS A 180 14.09 -11.68 7.30
C HIS A 180 14.71 -11.26 8.64
N ALA A 181 15.23 -10.01 8.71
CA ALA A 181 15.78 -9.47 9.95
C ALA A 181 14.73 -9.37 11.07
N GLN A 182 13.49 -8.94 10.74
CA GLN A 182 12.42 -8.82 11.72
C GLN A 182 11.96 -10.19 12.25
N CYS A 183 11.86 -11.21 11.39
CA CYS A 183 11.52 -12.55 11.83
C CYS A 183 12.59 -13.11 12.77
N LYS A 184 13.87 -12.91 12.48
CA LYS A 184 14.98 -13.33 13.39
C LYS A 184 14.89 -12.62 14.74
N ASP A 185 14.60 -11.33 14.73
CA ASP A 185 14.52 -10.50 15.94
C ASP A 185 13.40 -10.96 16.90
N VAL A 186 12.24 -11.37 16.36
CA VAL A 186 11.10 -11.76 17.18
C VAL A 186 10.92 -13.27 17.37
N ALA A 187 11.72 -14.12 16.72
CA ALA A 187 11.54 -15.57 16.75
C ALA A 187 11.59 -16.14 18.20
N GLY A 188 12.52 -15.64 19.00
CA GLY A 188 12.67 -16.07 20.41
C GLY A 188 11.45 -15.79 21.27
N ASP A 189 10.70 -14.71 21.01
CA ASP A 189 9.47 -14.35 21.75
C ASP A 189 8.37 -15.43 21.60
N TYR A 190 8.43 -16.23 20.54
CA TYR A 190 7.48 -17.29 20.20
C TYR A 190 8.04 -18.70 20.36
N GLY A 191 9.24 -18.85 20.92
CA GLY A 191 9.93 -20.13 21.03
C GLY A 191 10.32 -20.75 19.68
N ILE A 192 10.54 -19.91 18.67
CA ILE A 192 10.95 -20.33 17.33
C ILE A 192 12.48 -20.27 17.23
N GLU A 193 13.06 -21.37 16.79
CA GLU A 193 14.46 -21.50 16.41
C GLU A 193 14.59 -21.46 14.88
N ILE A 194 15.39 -20.55 14.36
CA ILE A 194 15.71 -20.51 12.93
C ILE A 194 16.87 -21.48 12.69
N VAL A 195 16.58 -22.64 12.12
CA VAL A 195 17.53 -23.76 11.94
C VAL A 195 18.25 -23.75 10.59
N ALA A 196 17.76 -23.02 9.60
CA ALA A 196 18.36 -22.86 8.28
C ALA A 196 18.01 -21.51 7.67
N GLU A 197 18.96 -20.92 6.94
CA GLU A 197 18.76 -19.64 6.27
C GLU A 197 19.37 -19.69 4.87
N GLU A 198 18.54 -19.36 3.86
CA GLU A 198 18.96 -19.24 2.46
C GLU A 198 18.32 -17.97 1.85
N THR A 199 18.86 -17.51 0.74
CA THR A 199 18.36 -16.33 0.04
C THR A 199 18.25 -16.57 -1.46
N TYR A 200 17.43 -15.75 -2.13
CA TYR A 200 17.32 -15.70 -3.59
C TYR A 200 17.26 -14.27 -4.11
N GLY A 201 17.81 -14.06 -5.28
CA GLY A 201 17.79 -12.78 -5.98
C GLY A 201 16.50 -12.54 -6.78
N PRO A 202 16.23 -11.29 -7.20
CA PRO A 202 15.01 -10.94 -7.93
C PRO A 202 14.94 -11.54 -9.35
N LYS A 203 16.06 -12.06 -9.86
CA LYS A 203 16.17 -12.69 -11.20
C LYS A 203 16.33 -14.20 -11.14
N ASP A 204 16.39 -14.80 -9.95
CA ASP A 204 16.54 -16.24 -9.82
C ASP A 204 15.25 -16.94 -10.29
N ALA A 205 15.41 -17.89 -11.19
CA ALA A 205 14.32 -18.65 -11.79
C ALA A 205 14.17 -20.05 -11.20
N ASP A 206 15.11 -20.47 -10.33
CA ASP A 206 15.14 -21.76 -9.64
C ASP A 206 15.74 -21.63 -8.25
N MET A 207 14.98 -22.05 -7.25
CA MET A 207 15.39 -22.05 -5.82
C MET A 207 15.54 -23.49 -5.28
N THR A 208 15.59 -24.49 -6.18
CA THR A 208 15.78 -25.90 -5.80
C THR A 208 17.03 -26.13 -4.96
N PRO A 209 18.23 -25.53 -5.28
CA PRO A 209 19.42 -25.72 -4.46
C PRO A 209 19.24 -25.23 -3.03
N GLN A 210 18.65 -24.03 -2.84
CA GLN A 210 18.41 -23.44 -1.52
C GLN A 210 17.42 -24.28 -0.70
N LEU A 211 16.29 -24.66 -1.34
CA LEU A 211 15.25 -25.48 -0.69
C LEU A 211 15.77 -26.87 -0.33
N THR A 212 16.66 -27.48 -1.16
CA THR A 212 17.28 -28.76 -0.85
C THR A 212 18.15 -28.68 0.40
N LYS A 213 18.92 -27.60 0.57
CA LYS A 213 19.73 -27.39 1.79
C LYS A 213 18.83 -27.22 3.02
N ILE A 214 17.78 -26.40 2.91
CA ILE A 214 16.81 -26.21 4.01
C ILE A 214 16.16 -27.54 4.37
N ALA A 215 15.70 -28.31 3.37
CA ALA A 215 15.00 -29.58 3.59
C ALA A 215 15.90 -30.66 4.22
N ALA A 216 17.22 -30.58 4.02
CA ALA A 216 18.19 -31.50 4.62
C ALA A 216 18.52 -31.17 6.09
N THR A 217 17.97 -30.07 6.64
CA THR A 217 18.24 -29.65 8.01
C THR A 217 17.49 -30.51 9.02
N ASP A 218 18.21 -31.08 9.98
CA ASP A 218 17.64 -31.94 11.01
C ASP A 218 16.59 -31.20 11.85
N GLY A 219 15.46 -31.83 12.02
CA GLY A 219 14.37 -31.33 12.85
C GLY A 219 13.59 -30.17 12.23
N LEU A 220 13.75 -29.88 10.94
CA LEU A 220 12.94 -28.86 10.24
C LEU A 220 11.44 -29.17 10.37
N GLN A 221 10.64 -28.19 10.78
CA GLN A 221 9.20 -28.32 10.99
C GLN A 221 8.36 -27.40 10.11
N ALA A 222 8.91 -26.31 9.60
CA ALA A 222 8.25 -25.41 8.64
C ALA A 222 9.29 -24.65 7.81
N VAL A 223 8.86 -24.13 6.66
CA VAL A 223 9.64 -23.15 5.86
C VAL A 223 8.86 -21.86 5.78
N LEU A 224 9.56 -20.73 5.99
CA LEU A 224 9.06 -19.38 5.86
C LEU A 224 9.75 -18.66 4.71
N ASN A 225 8.97 -18.03 3.83
CA ASN A 225 9.49 -17.25 2.70
C ASN A 225 9.17 -15.74 2.83
N PRO A 226 10.07 -14.93 3.42
CA PRO A 226 10.04 -13.48 3.33
C PRO A 226 10.32 -12.99 1.90
N GLY A 227 9.29 -12.55 1.18
CA GLY A 227 9.44 -12.13 -0.20
C GLY A 227 8.17 -11.55 -0.81
N PHE A 228 8.28 -11.05 -2.02
CA PHE A 228 7.16 -10.62 -2.87
C PHE A 228 7.52 -10.83 -4.34
N GLY A 229 6.55 -10.68 -5.23
CA GLY A 229 6.76 -10.82 -6.67
C GLY A 229 6.72 -12.27 -7.15
N GLN A 230 7.48 -12.55 -8.20
CA GLN A 230 7.52 -13.88 -8.82
C GLN A 230 8.32 -14.89 -7.97
N GLY A 231 9.33 -14.44 -7.23
CA GLY A 231 10.20 -15.30 -6.42
C GLY A 231 9.43 -16.25 -5.49
N PRO A 232 8.50 -15.75 -4.65
CA PRO A 232 7.69 -16.61 -3.80
C PRO A 232 6.87 -17.68 -4.54
N ALA A 233 6.36 -17.39 -5.73
CA ALA A 233 5.66 -18.38 -6.54
C ALA A 233 6.61 -19.45 -7.07
N ILE A 234 7.85 -19.09 -7.42
CA ILE A 234 8.90 -20.04 -7.82
C ILE A 234 9.30 -20.90 -6.62
N VAL A 235 9.56 -20.28 -5.44
CA VAL A 235 9.81 -21.00 -4.18
C VAL A 235 8.71 -22.02 -3.94
N THR A 236 7.44 -21.63 -4.05
CA THR A 236 6.29 -22.49 -3.81
C THR A 236 6.26 -23.69 -4.77
N ARG A 237 6.49 -23.47 -6.07
CA ARG A 237 6.55 -24.54 -7.05
C ARG A 237 7.73 -25.50 -6.82
N ASN A 238 8.92 -24.95 -6.58
CA ASN A 238 10.11 -25.77 -6.32
C ASN A 238 9.96 -26.55 -5.00
N PHE A 239 9.34 -25.97 -3.98
CA PHE A 239 9.03 -26.63 -2.72
C PHE A 239 8.14 -27.86 -2.94
N ALA A 240 7.07 -27.71 -3.73
CA ALA A 240 6.16 -28.83 -4.08
C ALA A 240 6.86 -29.89 -4.95
N GLN A 241 7.66 -29.47 -5.95
CA GLN A 241 8.43 -30.36 -6.83
C GLN A 241 9.43 -31.24 -6.06
N LEU A 242 10.08 -30.68 -5.02
CA LEU A 242 10.98 -31.41 -4.13
C LEU A 242 10.23 -32.34 -3.17
N GLY A 243 8.91 -32.30 -3.13
CA GLY A 243 8.08 -33.13 -2.25
C GLY A 243 8.32 -32.86 -0.76
N ILE A 244 8.73 -31.64 -0.38
CA ILE A 244 8.94 -31.25 1.01
C ILE A 244 7.61 -31.30 1.74
N LYS A 245 7.54 -31.98 2.89
CA LYS A 245 6.27 -32.30 3.59
C LYS A 245 5.92 -31.37 4.74
N VAL A 246 6.86 -30.54 5.20
CA VAL A 246 6.56 -29.54 6.23
C VAL A 246 5.73 -28.38 5.65
N PRO A 247 4.96 -27.65 6.45
CA PRO A 247 4.19 -26.51 5.94
C PRO A 247 5.07 -25.38 5.40
N LEU A 248 4.59 -24.76 4.32
CA LEU A 248 5.17 -23.54 3.74
C LEU A 248 4.35 -22.32 4.17
N TYR A 249 5.03 -21.35 4.74
CA TYR A 249 4.48 -20.03 5.05
C TYR A 249 5.03 -18.98 4.11
N GLN A 250 4.16 -18.13 3.61
CA GLN A 250 4.51 -16.98 2.79
C GLN A 250 4.33 -15.66 3.57
N SER A 251 5.01 -14.62 3.15
CA SER A 251 4.77 -13.27 3.67
C SER A 251 3.44 -12.71 3.16
N HIS A 252 2.94 -11.64 3.79
CA HIS A 252 1.82 -10.84 3.27
C HIS A 252 2.10 -10.17 1.92
N GLY A 253 3.36 -10.13 1.48
CA GLY A 253 3.76 -9.61 0.18
C GLY A 253 3.28 -10.42 -1.03
N VAL A 254 2.54 -11.54 -0.80
CA VAL A 254 1.93 -12.35 -1.87
C VAL A 254 0.40 -12.35 -1.82
N ALA A 255 -0.22 -11.50 -1.00
CA ALA A 255 -1.65 -11.49 -0.71
C ALA A 255 -2.50 -11.00 -1.91
N SER A 256 -2.47 -11.75 -3.01
CA SER A 256 -3.25 -11.48 -4.24
C SER A 256 -3.57 -12.77 -5.00
N LYS A 257 -4.64 -12.77 -5.79
CA LYS A 257 -4.98 -13.88 -6.70
C LYS A 257 -3.88 -14.16 -7.73
N SER A 258 -3.06 -13.15 -8.08
CA SER A 258 -1.92 -13.32 -8.99
C SER A 258 -0.90 -14.32 -8.46
N PHE A 259 -0.63 -14.33 -7.15
CA PHE A 259 0.25 -15.33 -6.54
C PHE A 259 -0.29 -16.75 -6.71
N ILE A 260 -1.59 -16.97 -6.38
CA ILE A 260 -2.23 -18.28 -6.53
C ILE A 260 -2.13 -18.74 -7.98
N LYS A 261 -2.43 -17.85 -8.94
CA LYS A 261 -2.33 -18.16 -10.38
C LYS A 261 -0.91 -18.54 -10.80
N LEU A 262 0.11 -17.84 -10.30
CA LEU A 262 1.53 -18.10 -10.64
C LEU A 262 2.06 -19.38 -10.00
N ALA A 263 1.66 -19.69 -8.77
CA ALA A 263 2.09 -20.89 -8.08
C ALA A 263 1.30 -22.14 -8.52
N GLY A 264 0.07 -21.96 -9.06
CA GLY A 264 -0.80 -23.06 -9.47
C GLY A 264 -1.15 -23.99 -8.32
N ASP A 265 -1.30 -25.29 -8.60
CA ASP A 265 -1.65 -26.30 -7.60
C ASP A 265 -0.63 -26.41 -6.44
N ALA A 266 0.60 -25.95 -6.67
CA ALA A 266 1.62 -25.89 -5.62
C ALA A 266 1.27 -24.91 -4.48
N ALA A 267 0.33 -23.99 -4.68
CA ALA A 267 -0.12 -23.07 -3.66
C ALA A 267 -1.03 -23.72 -2.60
N GLU A 268 -1.58 -24.91 -2.87
CA GLU A 268 -2.51 -25.58 -1.94
C GLU A 268 -1.85 -25.81 -0.58
N GLY A 269 -2.53 -25.41 0.51
CA GLY A 269 -2.04 -25.52 1.89
C GLY A 269 -1.04 -24.45 2.31
N VAL A 270 -0.61 -23.53 1.41
CA VAL A 270 0.25 -22.41 1.79
C VAL A 270 -0.48 -21.45 2.72
N ARG A 271 0.21 -21.04 3.81
CA ARG A 271 -0.33 -20.12 4.82
C ARG A 271 0.37 -18.75 4.75
N LEU A 272 -0.39 -17.69 4.99
CA LEU A 272 0.12 -16.32 5.06
C LEU A 272 -0.78 -15.41 5.91
N PRO A 273 -0.22 -14.38 6.55
CA PRO A 273 -1.02 -13.31 7.12
C PRO A 273 -1.49 -12.36 6.02
N ALA A 274 -2.73 -11.90 6.09
CA ALA A 274 -3.25 -10.90 5.17
C ALA A 274 -4.32 -10.02 5.84
N ALA A 275 -4.60 -8.85 5.24
CA ALA A 275 -5.76 -8.05 5.60
C ALA A 275 -7.06 -8.83 5.33
N ALA A 276 -8.10 -8.52 6.08
CA ALA A 276 -9.40 -9.19 6.00
C ALA A 276 -10.11 -9.02 4.63
N LEU A 277 -9.64 -8.08 3.79
CA LEU A 277 -10.20 -7.81 2.46
C LEU A 277 -10.33 -9.07 1.58
N LEU A 278 -9.35 -9.96 1.63
CA LEU A 278 -9.35 -11.19 0.82
C LEU A 278 -10.42 -12.22 1.23
N VAL A 279 -11.01 -12.03 2.40
CA VAL A 279 -12.03 -12.93 2.97
C VAL A 279 -13.26 -12.16 3.48
N ALA A 280 -13.54 -11.00 2.87
CA ALA A 280 -14.61 -10.08 3.29
C ALA A 280 -15.96 -10.77 3.49
N ASP A 281 -16.35 -11.67 2.57
CA ASP A 281 -17.61 -12.42 2.66
C ASP A 281 -17.66 -13.44 3.80
N LYS A 282 -16.48 -13.87 4.28
CA LYS A 282 -16.36 -14.88 5.35
C LYS A 282 -16.35 -14.27 6.74
N LEU A 283 -16.36 -12.93 6.83
CA LEU A 283 -16.42 -12.22 8.10
C LEU A 283 -17.85 -12.21 8.64
N PRO A 284 -18.03 -12.26 9.98
CA PRO A 284 -19.35 -12.09 10.59
C PRO A 284 -19.87 -10.67 10.33
N ASP A 285 -21.18 -10.48 10.35
CA ASP A 285 -21.84 -9.18 10.14
C ASP A 285 -21.46 -8.15 11.22
N SER A 286 -21.04 -8.64 12.39
CA SER A 286 -20.57 -7.82 13.50
C SER A 286 -19.12 -7.31 13.32
N ASP A 287 -18.38 -7.78 12.32
CA ASP A 287 -17.02 -7.28 12.06
C ASP A 287 -17.08 -5.84 11.56
N PRO A 288 -16.42 -4.88 12.24
CA PRO A 288 -16.52 -3.46 11.89
C PRO A 288 -16.02 -3.16 10.48
N GLN A 289 -15.09 -3.96 9.95
CA GLN A 289 -14.54 -3.77 8.62
C GLN A 289 -15.44 -4.29 7.50
N LYS A 290 -16.37 -5.23 7.77
CA LYS A 290 -17.11 -5.93 6.72
C LYS A 290 -17.74 -4.98 5.69
N LYS A 291 -18.37 -3.90 6.17
CA LYS A 291 -19.04 -2.95 5.28
C LYS A 291 -18.07 -2.26 4.32
N VAL A 292 -16.95 -1.76 4.81
CA VAL A 292 -15.95 -1.06 3.97
C VAL A 292 -15.28 -2.03 3.00
N LEU A 293 -14.98 -3.26 3.45
CA LEU A 293 -14.35 -4.29 2.65
C LEU A 293 -15.22 -4.71 1.47
N VAL A 294 -16.50 -5.00 1.71
CA VAL A 294 -17.46 -5.38 0.67
C VAL A 294 -17.69 -4.23 -0.29
N SER A 295 -17.91 -3.00 0.22
CA SER A 295 -18.12 -1.83 -0.62
C SER A 295 -16.95 -1.53 -1.55
N TYR A 296 -15.72 -1.54 -1.01
CA TYR A 296 -14.52 -1.31 -1.82
C TYR A 296 -14.32 -2.42 -2.85
N ARG A 297 -14.47 -3.69 -2.46
CA ARG A 297 -14.35 -4.83 -3.39
C ARG A 297 -15.31 -4.71 -4.55
N ASP A 298 -16.61 -4.56 -4.25
CA ASP A 298 -17.65 -4.55 -5.25
C ASP A 298 -17.48 -3.37 -6.24
N GLU A 299 -17.07 -2.22 -5.75
CA GLU A 299 -16.79 -1.06 -6.58
C GLU A 299 -15.54 -1.26 -7.45
N PHE A 300 -14.43 -1.73 -6.85
CA PHE A 300 -13.18 -1.98 -7.58
C PHE A 300 -13.37 -3.03 -8.67
N GLU A 301 -14.02 -4.15 -8.35
CA GLU A 301 -14.28 -5.23 -9.32
C GLU A 301 -15.23 -4.79 -10.43
N ALA A 302 -16.27 -4.02 -10.12
CA ALA A 302 -17.18 -3.47 -11.11
C ALA A 302 -16.51 -2.49 -12.08
N LYS A 303 -15.63 -1.61 -11.57
CA LYS A 303 -14.97 -0.59 -12.39
C LYS A 303 -13.77 -1.12 -13.17
N THR A 304 -13.05 -2.13 -12.63
CA THR A 304 -11.79 -2.61 -13.22
C THR A 304 -11.87 -3.97 -13.91
N GLY A 305 -12.90 -4.76 -13.61
CA GLY A 305 -13.01 -6.16 -14.05
C GLY A 305 -11.96 -7.09 -13.44
N GLN A 306 -11.26 -6.66 -12.38
CA GLN A 306 -10.18 -7.40 -11.73
C GLN A 306 -10.53 -7.72 -10.28
N PRO A 307 -10.11 -8.87 -9.73
CA PRO A 307 -10.29 -9.17 -8.32
C PRO A 307 -9.49 -8.21 -7.45
N VAL A 308 -10.03 -7.88 -6.28
CA VAL A 308 -9.30 -7.08 -5.29
C VAL A 308 -8.03 -7.75 -4.80
N SER A 309 -7.10 -6.93 -4.34
CA SER A 309 -5.92 -7.36 -3.60
C SER A 309 -5.74 -6.46 -2.36
N THR A 310 -4.97 -6.92 -1.38
CA THR A 310 -4.64 -6.08 -0.22
C THR A 310 -3.88 -4.82 -0.63
N PHE A 311 -3.16 -4.85 -1.75
CA PHE A 311 -2.36 -3.71 -2.24
C PHE A 311 -3.24 -2.54 -2.68
N GLY A 312 -4.28 -2.80 -3.47
CA GLY A 312 -5.30 -1.79 -3.78
C GLY A 312 -5.99 -1.27 -2.51
N GLY A 313 -6.27 -2.16 -1.55
CA GLY A 313 -6.82 -1.78 -0.26
C GLY A 313 -5.92 -0.79 0.52
N HIS A 314 -4.60 -0.99 0.51
CA HIS A 314 -3.67 -0.05 1.15
C HIS A 314 -3.72 1.35 0.52
N ALA A 315 -3.87 1.43 -0.79
CA ALA A 315 -4.04 2.70 -1.50
C ALA A 315 -5.38 3.37 -1.17
N TYR A 316 -6.45 2.57 -1.00
CA TYR A 316 -7.74 3.06 -0.50
C TYR A 316 -7.58 3.71 0.87
N ASP A 317 -7.00 2.99 1.83
CA ASP A 317 -6.82 3.49 3.19
C ASP A 317 -5.96 4.77 3.21
N ALA A 318 -4.86 4.79 2.47
CA ALA A 318 -3.94 5.92 2.41
C ALA A 318 -4.61 7.20 1.87
N LEU A 319 -5.32 7.10 0.75
CA LEU A 319 -5.98 8.26 0.18
C LEU A 319 -7.15 8.73 1.05
N MET A 320 -7.92 7.81 1.64
CA MET A 320 -9.04 8.18 2.50
C MET A 320 -8.60 8.81 3.82
N ILE A 321 -7.49 8.33 4.43
CA ILE A 321 -6.89 8.97 5.59
C ILE A 321 -6.41 10.39 5.24
N LEU A 322 -5.73 10.55 4.09
CA LEU A 322 -5.24 11.85 3.61
C LEU A 322 -6.40 12.83 3.37
N VAL A 323 -7.45 12.41 2.67
CA VAL A 323 -8.62 13.24 2.36
C VAL A 323 -9.34 13.67 3.64
N GLN A 324 -9.59 12.76 4.57
CA GLN A 324 -10.20 13.09 5.84
C GLN A 324 -9.32 14.03 6.69
N ALA A 325 -8.00 13.90 6.61
CA ALA A 325 -7.08 14.83 7.26
C ALA A 325 -7.19 16.24 6.65
N MET A 326 -7.23 16.36 5.33
CA MET A 326 -7.46 17.65 4.64
C MET A 326 -8.82 18.26 5.00
N GLU A 327 -9.88 17.45 5.07
CA GLU A 327 -11.22 17.90 5.49
C GLU A 327 -11.21 18.44 6.93
N ARG A 328 -10.55 17.74 7.87
CA ARG A 328 -10.41 18.20 9.26
C ARG A 328 -9.54 19.45 9.39
N ALA A 329 -8.47 19.55 8.60
CA ALA A 329 -7.62 20.74 8.55
C ALA A 329 -8.33 21.95 7.91
N GLY A 330 -9.37 21.73 7.10
CA GLY A 330 -9.98 22.77 6.26
C GLY A 330 -8.99 23.39 5.28
N SER A 331 -7.92 22.68 4.92
CA SER A 331 -6.79 23.18 4.15
C SER A 331 -6.05 22.02 3.46
N SER A 332 -5.34 22.34 2.39
CA SER A 332 -4.35 21.45 1.74
C SER A 332 -2.90 21.82 2.11
N ASP A 333 -2.68 22.71 3.08
CA ASP A 333 -1.36 23.03 3.62
C ASP A 333 -0.67 21.78 4.18
N PRO A 334 0.56 21.43 3.71
CA PRO A 334 1.23 20.19 4.09
C PRO A 334 1.39 19.99 5.60
N ALA A 335 1.72 21.06 6.34
CA ALA A 335 1.95 20.96 7.78
C ALA A 335 0.64 20.74 8.55
N ALA A 336 -0.41 21.48 8.18
CA ALA A 336 -1.74 21.32 8.79
C ALA A 336 -2.31 19.91 8.50
N VAL A 337 -2.15 19.42 7.27
CA VAL A 337 -2.60 18.09 6.87
C VAL A 337 -1.82 16.99 7.61
N ARG A 338 -0.50 17.11 7.72
CA ARG A 338 0.36 16.18 8.45
C ARG A 338 -0.08 16.06 9.91
N ASP A 339 -0.36 17.19 10.59
CA ASP A 339 -0.82 17.20 11.98
C ASP A 339 -2.20 16.55 12.14
N GLU A 340 -3.07 16.65 11.15
CA GLU A 340 -4.36 15.96 11.14
C GLU A 340 -4.25 14.47 10.79
N ILE A 341 -3.25 14.05 9.99
CA ILE A 341 -2.98 12.62 9.78
C ILE A 341 -2.64 11.95 11.12
N GLU A 342 -1.77 12.53 11.96
CA GLU A 342 -1.42 11.99 13.28
C GLU A 342 -2.63 11.87 14.24
N LYS A 343 -3.67 12.70 14.06
CA LYS A 343 -4.90 12.67 14.86
C LYS A 343 -5.93 11.65 14.35
N THR A 344 -5.62 10.88 13.30
CA THR A 344 -6.52 9.86 12.79
C THR A 344 -6.76 8.79 13.85
N HIS A 345 -7.99 8.66 14.32
CA HIS A 345 -8.38 7.69 15.32
C HIS A 345 -9.68 6.98 14.95
N GLY A 346 -9.72 5.66 15.12
CA GLY A 346 -10.90 4.86 14.79
C GLY A 346 -11.24 4.82 13.30
N PHE A 347 -10.30 5.13 12.41
CA PHE A 347 -10.54 5.01 10.98
C PHE A 347 -10.66 3.55 10.58
N ILE A 348 -11.84 3.14 10.15
CA ILE A 348 -12.13 1.77 9.70
C ILE A 348 -11.76 1.67 8.22
N GLY A 349 -10.59 1.13 7.95
CA GLY A 349 -10.04 0.92 6.61
C GLY A 349 -10.10 -0.54 6.17
N THR A 350 -9.58 -0.80 4.98
CA THR A 350 -9.47 -2.15 4.42
C THR A 350 -8.36 -2.96 5.09
N GLY A 351 -7.31 -2.30 5.57
CA GLY A 351 -6.18 -2.92 6.29
C GLY A 351 -6.46 -3.18 7.77
N GLY A 352 -7.41 -2.48 8.39
CA GLY A 352 -7.69 -2.57 9.82
C GLY A 352 -8.42 -1.34 10.35
N VAL A 353 -8.40 -1.17 11.67
CA VAL A 353 -8.85 0.06 12.33
C VAL A 353 -7.61 0.85 12.71
N PHE A 354 -7.43 2.01 12.08
CA PHE A 354 -6.24 2.84 12.26
C PHE A 354 -6.40 3.81 13.43
N ASN A 355 -5.36 3.87 14.25
CA ASN A 355 -5.21 4.80 15.36
C ASN A 355 -3.79 5.37 15.34
N LEU A 356 -3.57 6.41 14.54
CA LEU A 356 -2.28 7.05 14.42
C LEU A 356 -2.00 7.98 15.63
N SER A 357 -0.73 8.25 15.87
CA SER A 357 -0.25 9.20 16.87
C SER A 357 1.12 9.75 16.48
N PRO A 358 1.66 10.77 17.18
CA PRO A 358 3.02 11.24 16.97
C PRO A 358 4.10 10.14 17.16
N GLU A 359 3.80 9.08 17.91
CA GLU A 359 4.71 7.97 18.20
C GLU A 359 4.46 6.76 17.30
N ASP A 360 3.29 6.70 16.63
CA ASP A 360 2.90 5.59 15.77
C ASP A 360 2.27 6.07 14.45
N HIS A 361 3.07 6.10 13.39
CA HIS A 361 2.67 6.49 12.04
C HIS A 361 2.13 5.32 11.19
N LEU A 362 1.80 4.20 11.81
CA LEU A 362 1.06 3.09 11.22
C LEU A 362 -0.36 3.00 11.81
N GLY A 363 -0.48 3.02 13.14
CA GLY A 363 -1.74 2.96 13.86
C GLY A 363 -2.49 1.63 13.77
N LEU A 364 -1.85 0.53 13.36
CA LEU A 364 -2.43 -0.81 13.30
C LEU A 364 -1.80 -1.73 14.35
N ASP A 365 -2.62 -2.52 15.01
CA ASP A 365 -2.18 -3.61 15.87
C ASP A 365 -2.27 -4.99 15.15
N LEU A 366 -1.83 -6.04 15.84
CA LEU A 366 -1.76 -7.39 15.26
C LEU A 366 -3.14 -7.99 14.92
N SER A 367 -4.23 -7.48 15.51
CA SER A 367 -5.60 -7.92 15.21
C SER A 367 -6.03 -7.57 13.79
N ALA A 368 -5.38 -6.59 13.15
CA ALA A 368 -5.60 -6.20 11.77
C ALA A 368 -5.23 -7.32 10.77
N PHE A 369 -4.30 -8.22 11.13
CA PHE A 369 -3.99 -9.38 10.33
C PHE A 369 -4.93 -10.57 10.61
N ARG A 370 -5.37 -11.21 9.53
CA ARG A 370 -5.97 -12.54 9.55
C ARG A 370 -4.95 -13.56 9.05
N MET A 371 -4.92 -14.76 9.66
CA MET A 371 -4.15 -15.87 9.11
C MET A 371 -4.99 -16.58 8.05
N LEU A 372 -4.47 -16.69 6.83
CA LEU A 372 -5.14 -17.33 5.70
C LEU A 372 -4.39 -18.59 5.27
N GLU A 373 -5.14 -19.52 4.69
CA GLU A 373 -4.63 -20.72 4.03
C GLU A 373 -5.24 -20.79 2.61
N ILE A 374 -4.46 -21.19 1.63
CA ILE A 374 -4.97 -21.41 0.27
C ILE A 374 -5.58 -22.81 0.22
N LYS A 375 -6.87 -22.90 -0.12
CA LYS A 375 -7.63 -24.14 -0.30
C LYS A 375 -8.50 -24.07 -1.53
N GLY A 376 -8.40 -25.08 -2.39
CA GLY A 376 -9.16 -25.14 -3.65
C GLY A 376 -8.88 -23.93 -4.55
N GLY A 377 -7.65 -23.40 -4.53
CA GLY A 377 -7.26 -22.23 -5.34
C GLY A 377 -7.82 -20.89 -4.82
N ASP A 378 -8.31 -20.84 -3.58
CA ASP A 378 -8.85 -19.61 -2.96
C ASP A 378 -8.39 -19.43 -1.51
N TRP A 379 -8.63 -18.22 -1.00
CA TRP A 379 -8.33 -17.83 0.38
C TRP A 379 -9.33 -18.45 1.36
N THR A 380 -8.82 -19.04 2.43
CA THR A 380 -9.63 -19.56 3.55
C THR A 380 -9.10 -18.99 4.84
N LEU A 381 -10.03 -18.48 5.68
CA LEU A 381 -9.69 -18.00 7.01
C LEU A 381 -9.27 -19.18 7.90
N VAL A 382 -8.09 -19.09 8.52
CA VAL A 382 -7.66 -20.03 9.56
C VAL A 382 -8.28 -19.60 10.87
N GLN A 383 -8.98 -20.55 11.51
CA GLN A 383 -9.63 -20.35 12.82
C GLN A 383 -8.64 -20.48 13.96
#